data_d470c1a1ecaae1b9e89e29c11ecfcf45
#
_entry.id   d470c1a1ecaae1b9e89e29c11ecfcf45
#
_cell.length_a   1.000
_cell.length_b   1.000
_cell.length_c   1.000
_cell.angle_alpha   90.00
_cell.angle_beta   90.00
_cell.angle_gamma   90.00
#
_symmetry.space_group_name_H-M   'P 1'
#
loop_
_entity.id
_entity.type
_entity.pdbx_description
1 polymer ?
#
loop_
_entity_poly.entity_id
_entity_poly.type
_entity_poly.pdbx_seq_one_letter_code
_entity_poly.pdbx_strand_id
1 'polypeptide(L)'
;YLMYIAALKGIRPAVAKQRVKELLKQVGLVKARNKKMKTLSGGMKRRAGIAQAMLNDPKILILDEPTAGLDPSERIRFRNLISELSEDRIVLLSTHIVSDIEYIANDILLMKDGQLVISGTSEDIIDSMPESVWISRVSKNSIDYCLKKFKVSNVKTIPGGAELRIISRKQPTENAIQVDATLEDVFLYYFGERAGEDDDSV
;
A
#
# COMPACT_ATOMS: atom_id res chain seq x y z
N TYR A 1 -26.65 -10.01 6.56
CA TYR A 1 -25.87 -8.83 6.89
C TYR A 1 -26.16 -7.68 5.90
N LEU A 2 -25.80 -7.79 4.63
CA LEU A 2 -25.96 -6.71 3.64
C LEU A 2 -27.41 -6.23 3.48
N MET A 3 -28.39 -7.12 3.53
CA MET A 3 -29.81 -6.75 3.52
C MET A 3 -30.22 -5.91 4.75
N TYR A 4 -29.65 -6.24 5.90
CA TYR A 4 -29.87 -5.44 7.13
C TYR A 4 -29.26 -4.03 7.00
N ILE A 5 -28.03 -3.95 6.50
CA ILE A 5 -27.39 -2.65 6.25
C ILE A 5 -28.15 -1.84 5.19
N ALA A 6 -28.63 -2.49 4.14
CA ALA A 6 -29.45 -1.84 3.12
C ALA A 6 -30.72 -1.21 3.70
N ALA A 7 -31.38 -1.93 4.63
CA ALA A 7 -32.54 -1.41 5.33
C ALA A 7 -32.19 -0.18 6.19
N LEU A 8 -31.06 -0.23 6.92
CA LEU A 8 -30.58 0.93 7.70
C LEU A 8 -30.25 2.15 6.82
N LYS A 9 -29.79 1.90 5.58
CA LYS A 9 -29.53 2.95 4.59
C LYS A 9 -30.80 3.44 3.85
N GLY A 10 -31.99 2.96 4.22
CA GLY A 10 -33.26 3.35 3.62
C GLY A 10 -33.49 2.81 2.20
N ILE A 11 -32.76 1.78 1.79
CA ILE A 11 -32.90 1.19 0.45
C ILE A 11 -34.12 0.28 0.43
N ARG A 12 -35.04 0.51 -0.53
CA ARG A 12 -36.26 -0.31 -0.68
C ARG A 12 -35.91 -1.80 -0.87
N PRO A 13 -36.64 -2.74 -0.24
CA PRO A 13 -36.26 -4.17 -0.22
C PRO A 13 -36.05 -4.80 -1.58
N ALA A 14 -36.87 -4.45 -2.58
CA ALA A 14 -36.72 -4.97 -3.96
C ALA A 14 -35.38 -4.53 -4.59
N VAL A 15 -35.02 -3.25 -4.44
CA VAL A 15 -33.75 -2.68 -4.93
C VAL A 15 -32.57 -3.27 -4.15
N ALA A 16 -32.69 -3.37 -2.82
CA ALA A 16 -31.67 -3.96 -1.97
C ALA A 16 -31.34 -5.40 -2.36
N LYS A 17 -32.36 -6.23 -2.64
CA LYS A 17 -32.17 -7.63 -3.04
C LYS A 17 -31.37 -7.76 -4.34
N GLN A 18 -31.66 -6.92 -5.32
CA GLN A 18 -30.93 -6.90 -6.58
C GLN A 18 -29.49 -6.42 -6.37
N ARG A 19 -29.27 -5.25 -5.73
CA ARG A 19 -27.94 -4.69 -5.47
C ARG A 19 -27.06 -5.64 -4.66
N VAL A 20 -27.59 -6.23 -3.61
CA VAL A 20 -26.82 -7.20 -2.80
C VAL A 20 -26.39 -8.40 -3.63
N LYS A 21 -27.23 -8.89 -4.56
CA LYS A 21 -26.85 -10.00 -5.46
C LYS A 21 -25.70 -9.59 -6.38
N GLU A 22 -25.75 -8.39 -6.95
CA GLU A 22 -24.72 -7.85 -7.84
C GLU A 22 -23.41 -7.60 -7.08
N LEU A 23 -23.47 -6.93 -5.93
CA LEU A 23 -22.31 -6.66 -5.07
C LEU A 23 -21.64 -7.96 -4.58
N LEU A 24 -22.40 -8.97 -4.17
CA LEU A 24 -21.83 -10.27 -3.80
C LEU A 24 -21.08 -10.94 -4.95
N LYS A 25 -21.53 -10.74 -6.19
CA LYS A 25 -20.83 -11.24 -7.38
C LYS A 25 -19.54 -10.45 -7.58
N GLN A 26 -19.58 -9.12 -7.55
CA GLN A 26 -18.46 -8.23 -7.74
C GLN A 26 -17.34 -8.48 -6.72
N VAL A 27 -17.70 -8.58 -5.42
CA VAL A 27 -16.70 -8.87 -4.37
C VAL A 27 -16.35 -10.36 -4.22
N GLY A 28 -16.85 -11.24 -5.10
CA GLY A 28 -16.53 -12.68 -5.10
C GLY A 28 -17.07 -13.46 -3.89
N LEU A 29 -18.18 -13.04 -3.28
CA LEU A 29 -18.76 -13.64 -2.08
C LEU A 29 -20.06 -14.42 -2.31
N VAL A 30 -20.43 -14.74 -3.56
CA VAL A 30 -21.67 -15.47 -3.90
C VAL A 30 -21.79 -16.78 -3.14
N LYS A 31 -20.70 -17.58 -3.08
CA LYS A 31 -20.67 -18.88 -2.37
C LYS A 31 -20.82 -18.72 -0.84
N ALA A 32 -20.52 -17.54 -0.31
CA ALA A 32 -20.58 -17.23 1.12
C ALA A 32 -21.88 -16.48 1.54
N ARG A 33 -22.80 -16.24 0.62
CA ARG A 33 -23.99 -15.40 0.82
C ARG A 33 -24.85 -15.77 2.06
N ASN A 34 -24.87 -17.06 2.42
CA ASN A 34 -25.63 -17.57 3.54
C ASN A 34 -24.78 -17.79 4.82
N LYS A 35 -23.46 -17.52 4.78
CA LYS A 35 -22.60 -17.65 5.95
C LYS A 35 -22.81 -16.50 6.93
N LYS A 36 -22.60 -16.78 8.21
CA LYS A 36 -22.59 -15.73 9.25
C LYS A 36 -21.30 -14.92 9.14
N MET A 37 -21.35 -13.60 9.33
CA MET A 37 -20.16 -12.73 9.25
C MET A 37 -19.00 -13.21 10.13
N LYS A 38 -19.29 -13.75 11.33
CA LYS A 38 -18.27 -14.27 12.24
C LYS A 38 -17.47 -15.46 11.69
N THR A 39 -18.00 -16.19 10.70
CA THR A 39 -17.37 -17.37 10.10
C THR A 39 -16.58 -17.04 8.81
N LEU A 40 -16.56 -15.79 8.40
CA LEU A 40 -15.79 -15.33 7.25
C LEU A 40 -14.31 -15.14 7.61
N SER A 41 -13.40 -15.40 6.66
CA SER A 41 -11.98 -15.03 6.78
C SER A 41 -11.81 -13.51 6.84
N GLY A 42 -10.62 -13.03 7.23
CA GLY A 42 -10.29 -11.60 7.25
C GLY A 42 -10.54 -10.94 5.91
N GLY A 43 -10.01 -11.50 4.82
CA GLY A 43 -10.22 -10.98 3.45
C GLY A 43 -11.69 -11.02 3.02
N MET A 44 -12.44 -12.08 3.37
CA MET A 44 -13.88 -12.13 3.09
C MET A 44 -14.66 -11.05 3.86
N LYS A 45 -14.30 -10.78 5.11
CA LYS A 45 -14.93 -9.71 5.91
C LYS A 45 -14.66 -8.33 5.28
N ARG A 46 -13.43 -8.07 4.82
CA ARG A 46 -13.07 -6.82 4.13
C ARG A 46 -13.85 -6.63 2.84
N ARG A 47 -13.94 -7.67 2.01
CA ARG A 47 -14.76 -7.63 0.79
C ARG A 47 -16.25 -7.43 1.09
N ALA A 48 -16.77 -8.00 2.17
CA ALA A 48 -18.14 -7.71 2.63
C ALA A 48 -18.31 -6.25 3.11
N GLY A 49 -17.27 -5.66 3.70
CA GLY A 49 -17.20 -4.24 4.05
C GLY A 49 -17.26 -3.34 2.82
N ILE A 50 -16.52 -3.67 1.76
CA ILE A 50 -16.63 -2.94 0.47
C ILE A 50 -18.05 -3.05 -0.09
N ALA A 51 -18.61 -4.27 -0.15
CA ALA A 51 -19.97 -4.45 -0.61
C ALA A 51 -20.99 -3.62 0.21
N GLN A 52 -20.77 -3.49 1.53
CA GLN A 52 -21.56 -2.62 2.40
C GLN A 52 -21.41 -1.14 2.01
N ALA A 53 -20.18 -0.67 1.79
CA ALA A 53 -19.92 0.71 1.39
C ALA A 53 -20.58 1.04 0.04
N MET A 54 -20.57 0.08 -0.89
CA MET A 54 -21.13 0.20 -2.23
C MET A 54 -22.67 0.14 -2.32
N LEU A 55 -23.39 -0.17 -1.24
CA LEU A 55 -24.85 -0.33 -1.29
C LEU A 55 -25.62 0.89 -1.84
N ASN A 56 -25.14 2.10 -1.58
CA ASN A 56 -25.74 3.36 -2.08
C ASN A 56 -25.12 3.85 -3.39
N ASP A 57 -24.29 3.04 -4.02
CA ASP A 57 -23.57 3.42 -5.22
C ASP A 57 -22.85 4.78 -5.10
N PRO A 58 -21.89 4.90 -4.17
CA PRO A 58 -21.22 6.16 -3.90
C PRO A 58 -20.30 6.55 -5.07
N LYS A 59 -20.20 7.86 -5.34
CA LYS A 59 -19.23 8.42 -6.28
C LYS A 59 -17.80 8.47 -5.71
N ILE A 60 -17.67 8.49 -4.40
CA ILE A 60 -16.41 8.53 -3.67
C ILE A 60 -16.40 7.38 -2.68
N LEU A 61 -15.40 6.51 -2.76
CA LEU A 61 -15.16 5.40 -1.85
C LEU A 61 -13.88 5.67 -1.07
N ILE A 62 -13.96 5.70 0.26
CA ILE A 62 -12.80 5.91 1.13
C ILE A 62 -12.48 4.59 1.83
N LEU A 63 -11.23 4.16 1.72
CA LEU A 63 -10.72 2.90 2.26
C LEU A 63 -9.46 3.18 3.08
N ASP A 64 -9.52 2.83 4.36
CA ASP A 64 -8.41 3.00 5.29
C ASP A 64 -7.74 1.65 5.54
N GLU A 65 -6.42 1.56 5.22
CA GLU A 65 -5.58 0.36 5.36
C GLU A 65 -6.26 -0.95 4.88
N PRO A 66 -6.84 -0.98 3.68
CA PRO A 66 -7.73 -2.06 3.30
C PRO A 66 -7.02 -3.40 3.04
N THR A 67 -5.72 -3.39 2.79
CA THR A 67 -4.91 -4.59 2.48
C THR A 67 -4.08 -5.10 3.65
N ALA A 68 -4.00 -4.34 4.75
CA ALA A 68 -3.21 -4.71 5.91
C ALA A 68 -3.65 -6.08 6.49
N GLY A 69 -2.70 -6.99 6.72
CA GLY A 69 -2.97 -8.32 7.26
C GLY A 69 -3.69 -9.30 6.32
N LEU A 70 -3.78 -8.99 5.02
CA LEU A 70 -4.22 -9.95 4.02
C LEU A 70 -3.06 -10.84 3.58
N ASP A 71 -3.38 -12.11 3.30
CA ASP A 71 -2.43 -12.98 2.60
C ASP A 71 -2.20 -12.53 1.16
N PRO A 72 -1.09 -12.94 0.50
CA PRO A 72 -0.75 -12.47 -0.84
C PRO A 72 -1.85 -12.70 -1.88
N SER A 73 -2.57 -13.81 -1.81
CA SER A 73 -3.64 -14.14 -2.78
C SER A 73 -4.87 -13.26 -2.60
N GLU A 74 -5.25 -12.97 -1.36
CA GLU A 74 -6.35 -12.05 -1.04
C GLU A 74 -5.97 -10.60 -1.40
N ARG A 75 -4.69 -10.21 -1.23
CA ARG A 75 -4.18 -8.89 -1.62
C ARG A 75 -4.31 -8.68 -3.13
N ILE A 76 -3.92 -9.65 -3.96
CA ILE A 76 -4.09 -9.57 -5.41
C ILE A 76 -5.57 -9.41 -5.78
N ARG A 77 -6.45 -10.22 -5.19
CA ARG A 77 -7.89 -10.12 -5.43
C ARG A 77 -8.46 -8.77 -5.03
N PHE A 78 -7.96 -8.22 -3.93
CA PHE A 78 -8.37 -6.90 -3.46
C PHE A 78 -7.93 -5.81 -4.42
N ARG A 79 -6.67 -5.82 -4.89
CA ARG A 79 -6.17 -4.86 -5.88
C ARG A 79 -7.02 -4.87 -7.15
N ASN A 80 -7.29 -6.05 -7.69
CA ASN A 80 -8.14 -6.18 -8.89
C ASN A 80 -9.55 -5.60 -8.66
N LEU A 81 -10.14 -5.86 -7.48
CA LEU A 81 -11.43 -5.29 -7.11
C LEU A 81 -11.40 -3.76 -7.04
N ILE A 82 -10.35 -3.18 -6.44
CA ILE A 82 -10.21 -1.72 -6.35
C ILE A 82 -10.02 -1.12 -7.75
N SER A 83 -9.20 -1.72 -8.60
CA SER A 83 -9.00 -1.27 -9.99
C SER A 83 -10.32 -1.27 -10.75
N GLU A 84 -11.13 -2.35 -10.66
CA GLU A 84 -12.47 -2.40 -11.27
C GLU A 84 -13.40 -1.30 -10.71
N LEU A 85 -13.39 -1.06 -9.40
CA LEU A 85 -14.22 -0.05 -8.77
C LEU A 85 -13.80 1.39 -9.14
N SER A 86 -12.53 1.62 -9.45
CA SER A 86 -12.03 2.96 -9.80
C SER A 86 -12.37 3.41 -11.22
N GLU A 87 -12.90 2.52 -12.07
CA GLU A 87 -13.33 2.89 -13.43
C GLU A 87 -14.49 3.92 -13.43
N ASP A 88 -15.41 3.80 -12.46
CA ASP A 88 -16.65 4.60 -12.41
C ASP A 88 -16.69 5.61 -11.26
N ARG A 89 -15.69 5.64 -10.38
CA ARG A 89 -15.73 6.42 -9.14
C ARG A 89 -14.36 6.81 -8.66
N ILE A 90 -14.32 7.79 -7.77
CA ILE A 90 -13.11 8.15 -7.06
C ILE A 90 -12.91 7.17 -5.90
N VAL A 91 -11.77 6.49 -5.88
CA VAL A 91 -11.35 5.65 -4.75
C VAL A 91 -10.20 6.35 -4.04
N LEU A 92 -10.43 6.79 -2.81
CA LEU A 92 -9.39 7.32 -1.93
C LEU A 92 -8.94 6.19 -0.99
N LEU A 93 -7.67 5.81 -1.07
CA LEU A 93 -7.11 4.72 -0.31
C LEU A 93 -5.93 5.19 0.52
N SER A 94 -5.96 4.94 1.83
CA SER A 94 -4.79 5.11 2.69
C SER A 94 -4.06 3.78 2.87
N THR A 95 -2.74 3.77 2.78
CA THR A 95 -1.91 2.60 3.09
C THR A 95 -0.45 3.00 3.31
N HIS A 96 0.26 2.23 4.12
CA HIS A 96 1.70 2.28 4.25
C HIS A 96 2.42 1.19 3.40
N ILE A 97 1.66 0.38 2.65
CA ILE A 97 2.20 -0.71 1.85
C ILE A 97 2.45 -0.21 0.43
N VAL A 98 3.68 0.23 0.17
CA VAL A 98 4.10 0.86 -1.10
C VAL A 98 3.79 -0.02 -2.31
N SER A 99 4.02 -1.34 -2.21
CA SER A 99 3.75 -2.27 -3.31
C SER A 99 2.27 -2.38 -3.71
N ASP A 100 1.33 -1.97 -2.85
CA ASP A 100 -0.07 -1.91 -3.24
C ASP A 100 -0.37 -0.66 -4.06
N ILE A 101 0.28 0.46 -3.71
CA ILE A 101 0.14 1.75 -4.40
C ILE A 101 0.60 1.63 -5.85
N GLU A 102 1.77 1.04 -6.09
CA GLU A 102 2.35 0.86 -7.43
C GLU A 102 1.40 0.16 -8.43
N TYR A 103 0.51 -0.70 -7.92
CA TYR A 103 -0.41 -1.47 -8.77
C TYR A 103 -1.75 -0.81 -9.02
N ILE A 104 -2.23 0.06 -8.13
CA ILE A 104 -3.62 0.53 -8.16
C ILE A 104 -3.79 2.05 -8.19
N ALA A 105 -2.77 2.81 -7.80
CA ALA A 105 -2.88 4.25 -7.73
C ALA A 105 -2.56 4.91 -9.07
N ASN A 106 -3.45 5.80 -9.52
CA ASN A 106 -3.19 6.70 -10.64
C ASN A 106 -2.44 7.95 -10.13
N ASP A 107 -2.89 8.46 -8.97
CA ASP A 107 -2.29 9.60 -8.28
C ASP A 107 -1.96 9.21 -6.84
N ILE A 108 -0.82 9.66 -6.38
CA ILE A 108 -0.30 9.39 -5.04
C ILE A 108 -0.18 10.71 -4.29
N LEU A 109 -0.61 10.71 -3.03
CA LEU A 109 -0.49 11.81 -2.09
C LEU A 109 0.39 11.35 -0.93
N LEU A 110 1.62 11.85 -0.84
CA LEU A 110 2.53 11.54 0.24
C LEU A 110 2.33 12.54 1.38
N MET A 111 1.86 12.07 2.53
CA MET A 111 1.56 12.89 3.70
C MET A 111 2.51 12.58 4.85
N LYS A 112 3.03 13.61 5.51
CA LYS A 112 3.85 13.52 6.73
C LYS A 112 3.38 14.58 7.72
N ASP A 113 3.19 14.21 8.97
CA ASP A 113 2.80 15.11 10.08
C ASP A 113 1.56 15.97 9.75
N GLY A 114 0.59 15.36 9.05
CA GLY A 114 -0.64 16.04 8.63
C GLY A 114 -0.49 17.01 7.45
N GLN A 115 0.70 17.07 6.84
CA GLN A 115 0.97 17.93 5.69
C GLN A 115 1.19 17.09 4.42
N LEU A 116 0.73 17.61 3.29
CA LEU A 116 1.03 17.04 1.98
C LEU A 116 2.48 17.42 1.60
N VAL A 117 3.34 16.40 1.47
CA VAL A 117 4.75 16.57 1.11
C VAL A 117 4.93 16.64 -0.40
N ILE A 118 4.30 15.71 -1.11
CA ILE A 118 4.37 15.60 -2.57
C ILE A 118 3.12 14.89 -3.10
N SER A 119 2.75 15.19 -4.34
CA SER A 119 1.66 14.51 -5.05
C SER A 119 1.99 14.38 -6.53
N GLY A 120 1.50 13.34 -7.16
CA GLY A 120 1.67 13.05 -8.59
C GLY A 120 1.52 11.59 -8.91
N THR A 121 1.85 11.21 -10.13
CA THR A 121 1.96 9.80 -10.54
C THR A 121 3.15 9.13 -9.85
N SER A 122 3.23 7.81 -9.92
CA SER A 122 4.39 7.06 -9.43
C SER A 122 5.71 7.57 -10.02
N GLU A 123 5.72 7.84 -11.33
CA GLU A 123 6.88 8.36 -12.06
C GLU A 123 7.27 9.76 -11.58
N ASP A 124 6.31 10.68 -11.48
CA ASP A 124 6.55 12.05 -11.00
C ASP A 124 7.18 12.06 -9.59
N ILE A 125 6.70 11.17 -8.72
CA ILE A 125 7.19 11.06 -7.35
C ILE A 125 8.60 10.47 -7.30
N ILE A 126 8.88 9.45 -8.10
CA ILE A 126 10.23 8.85 -8.20
C ILE A 126 11.21 9.89 -8.75
N ASP A 127 10.86 10.59 -9.83
CA ASP A 127 11.71 11.58 -10.46
C ASP A 127 11.97 12.81 -9.59
N SER A 128 11.07 13.10 -8.64
CA SER A 128 11.24 14.20 -7.68
C SER A 128 12.27 13.93 -6.59
N MET A 129 12.77 12.70 -6.47
CA MET A 129 13.72 12.35 -5.41
C MET A 129 15.06 13.06 -5.64
N PRO A 130 15.57 13.86 -4.67
CA PRO A 130 16.75 14.70 -4.89
C PRO A 130 18.07 13.92 -4.74
N GLU A 131 18.00 12.63 -4.40
CA GLU A 131 19.16 11.76 -4.19
C GLU A 131 19.08 10.54 -5.11
N SER A 132 20.26 10.03 -5.49
CA SER A 132 20.38 8.81 -6.29
C SER A 132 20.32 7.56 -5.41
N VAL A 133 19.94 6.46 -6.02
CA VAL A 133 19.96 5.14 -5.40
C VAL A 133 21.11 4.31 -5.92
N TRP A 134 21.79 3.62 -5.02
CA TRP A 134 23.00 2.87 -5.29
C TRP A 134 22.90 1.45 -4.74
N ILE A 135 23.40 0.48 -5.47
CA ILE A 135 23.66 -0.86 -4.96
C ILE A 135 25.12 -0.99 -4.64
N SER A 136 25.44 -1.31 -3.39
CA SER A 136 26.81 -1.51 -2.89
C SER A 136 26.97 -2.87 -2.25
N ARG A 137 28.00 -3.62 -2.65
CA ARG A 137 28.36 -4.90 -2.02
C ARG A 137 29.47 -4.67 -1.01
N VAL A 138 29.21 -5.00 0.24
CA VAL A 138 30.11 -4.77 1.37
C VAL A 138 30.42 -6.05 2.13
N SER A 139 31.62 -6.12 2.72
CA SER A 139 32.00 -7.21 3.62
C SER A 139 31.19 -7.20 4.91
N LYS A 140 31.13 -8.33 5.63
CA LYS A 140 30.44 -8.42 6.93
C LYS A 140 30.86 -7.35 7.93
N ASN A 141 32.15 -7.03 7.96
CA ASN A 141 32.71 -6.06 8.92
C ASN A 141 32.34 -4.60 8.59
N SER A 142 31.92 -4.34 7.35
CA SER A 142 31.55 -3.01 6.88
C SER A 142 30.04 -2.71 6.94
N ILE A 143 29.22 -3.72 7.24
CA ILE A 143 27.76 -3.57 7.22
C ILE A 143 27.33 -2.50 8.24
N ASP A 144 27.72 -2.66 9.52
CA ASP A 144 27.31 -1.76 10.60
C ASP A 144 27.77 -0.33 10.36
N TYR A 145 28.98 -0.16 9.78
CA TYR A 145 29.49 1.16 9.40
C TYR A 145 28.60 1.80 8.32
N CYS A 146 28.24 1.04 7.29
CA CYS A 146 27.40 1.54 6.22
C CYS A 146 25.97 1.87 6.69
N LEU A 147 25.37 1.04 7.55
CA LEU A 147 24.05 1.28 8.13
C LEU A 147 24.02 2.56 8.98
N LYS A 148 25.10 2.85 9.74
CA LYS A 148 25.19 4.08 10.54
C LYS A 148 25.49 5.33 9.70
N LYS A 149 26.18 5.17 8.58
CA LYS A 149 26.66 6.31 7.79
C LYS A 149 25.70 6.75 6.70
N PHE A 150 24.96 5.80 6.11
CA PHE A 150 24.12 6.03 4.94
C PHE A 150 22.65 5.70 5.23
N LYS A 151 21.76 6.33 4.49
CA LYS A 151 20.35 5.91 4.46
C LYS A 151 20.22 4.66 3.60
N VAL A 152 20.01 3.51 4.25
CA VAL A 152 19.93 2.20 3.58
C VAL A 152 18.46 1.79 3.48
N SER A 153 17.96 1.63 2.26
CA SER A 153 16.58 1.22 2.02
C SER A 153 16.38 -0.30 2.01
N ASN A 154 17.45 -1.06 1.69
CA ASN A 154 17.36 -2.52 1.72
C ASN A 154 18.71 -3.17 2.03
N VAL A 155 18.67 -4.29 2.74
CA VAL A 155 19.84 -5.12 3.07
C VAL A 155 19.59 -6.55 2.63
N LYS A 156 20.34 -7.03 1.64
CA LYS A 156 20.29 -8.41 1.17
C LYS A 156 21.57 -9.15 1.56
N THR A 157 21.45 -10.19 2.37
CA THR A 157 22.60 -11.03 2.73
C THR A 157 23.10 -11.79 1.51
N ILE A 158 24.42 -11.73 1.27
CA ILE A 158 25.11 -12.48 0.22
C ILE A 158 26.30 -13.25 0.82
N PRO A 159 26.88 -14.25 0.11
CA PRO A 159 28.09 -14.92 0.58
C PRO A 159 29.22 -13.91 0.84
N GLY A 160 29.72 -13.90 2.07
CA GLY A 160 30.83 -13.03 2.49
C GLY A 160 30.45 -11.61 2.95
N GLY A 161 29.18 -11.21 2.86
CA GLY A 161 28.76 -9.86 3.26
C GLY A 161 27.29 -9.54 3.01
N ALA A 162 27.03 -8.33 2.53
CA ALA A 162 25.70 -7.88 2.15
C ALA A 162 25.73 -7.01 0.89
N GLU A 163 24.63 -7.05 0.16
CA GLU A 163 24.27 -6.09 -0.87
C GLU A 163 23.31 -5.06 -0.23
N LEU A 164 23.73 -3.81 -0.21
CA LEU A 164 23.01 -2.70 0.37
C LEU A 164 22.42 -1.83 -0.73
N ARG A 165 21.15 -1.46 -0.58
CA ARG A 165 20.50 -0.44 -1.41
C ARG A 165 20.55 0.87 -0.63
N ILE A 166 21.29 1.86 -1.15
CA ILE A 166 21.69 3.07 -0.43
C ILE A 166 21.15 4.30 -1.17
N ILE A 167 20.52 5.21 -0.43
CA ILE A 167 20.08 6.51 -0.93
C ILE A 167 21.20 7.53 -0.58
N SER A 168 21.80 8.14 -1.60
CA SER A 168 22.91 9.08 -1.41
C SER A 168 23.10 9.98 -2.64
N ARG A 169 23.45 11.25 -2.40
CA ARG A 169 23.81 12.21 -3.47
C ARG A 169 25.10 11.86 -4.20
N LYS A 170 26.01 11.17 -3.53
CA LYS A 170 27.30 10.78 -4.07
C LYS A 170 27.48 9.29 -3.96
N GLN A 171 28.30 8.73 -4.81
CA GLN A 171 28.68 7.32 -4.75
C GLN A 171 29.13 6.93 -3.33
N PRO A 172 28.42 6.01 -2.65
CA PRO A 172 28.70 5.73 -1.24
C PRO A 172 29.94 4.87 -1.01
N THR A 173 30.30 4.02 -1.98
CA THR A 173 31.49 3.16 -1.96
C THR A 173 32.07 3.08 -3.37
N GLU A 174 33.37 2.75 -3.49
CA GLU A 174 34.06 2.68 -4.78
C GLU A 174 33.41 1.71 -5.80
N ASN A 175 32.79 0.63 -5.29
CA ASN A 175 32.13 -0.39 -6.09
C ASN A 175 30.61 -0.24 -6.18
N ALA A 176 30.05 0.88 -5.70
CA ALA A 176 28.62 1.12 -5.79
C ALA A 176 28.20 1.43 -7.23
N ILE A 177 27.10 0.84 -7.65
CA ILE A 177 26.49 1.02 -8.97
C ILE A 177 25.17 1.78 -8.77
N GLN A 178 24.99 2.85 -9.54
CA GLN A 178 23.74 3.60 -9.54
C GLN A 178 22.64 2.77 -10.20
N VAL A 179 21.45 2.80 -9.63
CA VAL A 179 20.26 2.09 -10.11
C VAL A 179 19.05 3.02 -10.07
N ASP A 180 18.00 2.65 -10.80
CA ASP A 180 16.75 3.40 -10.79
C ASP A 180 16.11 3.36 -9.38
N ALA A 181 15.58 4.49 -8.97
CA ALA A 181 14.82 4.60 -7.73
C ALA A 181 13.45 3.91 -7.85
N THR A 182 12.89 3.52 -6.73
CA THR A 182 11.55 2.96 -6.62
C THR A 182 10.70 3.81 -5.67
N LEU A 183 9.39 3.64 -5.69
CA LEU A 183 8.52 4.30 -4.69
C LEU A 183 8.89 3.95 -3.24
N GLU A 184 9.40 2.74 -3.00
CA GLU A 184 9.87 2.33 -1.68
C GLU A 184 11.07 3.15 -1.22
N ASP A 185 12.01 3.47 -2.13
CA ASP A 185 13.14 4.34 -1.83
C ASP A 185 12.67 5.76 -1.51
N VAL A 186 11.71 6.29 -2.27
CA VAL A 186 11.11 7.61 -2.01
C VAL A 186 10.42 7.62 -0.65
N PHE A 187 9.62 6.60 -0.35
CA PHE A 187 8.95 6.48 0.95
C PHE A 187 9.98 6.48 2.08
N LEU A 188 11.03 5.68 1.98
CA LEU A 188 12.11 5.63 2.98
C LEU A 188 12.95 6.92 3.00
N TYR A 189 13.06 7.64 1.90
CA TYR A 189 13.70 8.94 1.89
C TYR A 189 12.96 9.95 2.78
N TYR A 190 11.63 9.99 2.72
CA TYR A 190 10.82 10.95 3.48
C TYR A 190 10.48 10.50 4.90
N PHE A 191 10.34 9.18 5.15
CA PHE A 191 9.84 8.63 6.41
C PHE A 191 10.85 7.73 7.13
N GLY A 192 11.86 7.20 6.42
CA GLY A 192 12.88 6.36 7.02
C GLY A 192 13.73 7.18 7.98
N GLU A 193 13.89 6.68 9.20
CA GLU A 193 14.89 7.18 10.13
C GLU A 193 16.28 6.90 9.58
N ARG A 194 17.23 7.79 9.80
CA ARG A 194 18.64 7.43 9.64
C ARG A 194 18.94 6.38 10.71
N ALA A 195 19.48 5.24 10.32
CA ALA A 195 19.97 4.27 11.28
C ALA A 195 21.05 4.98 12.14
N GLY A 196 20.68 5.43 13.35
CA GLY A 196 21.58 6.15 14.26
C GLY A 196 21.10 7.52 14.76
N GLU A 197 19.94 8.01 14.35
CA GLU A 197 19.24 9.05 15.09
C GLU A 197 18.48 8.36 16.22
N ASP A 198 19.12 8.29 17.40
CA ASP A 198 18.42 7.88 18.62
C ASP A 198 17.28 8.87 18.88
N ASP A 199 16.13 8.32 19.24
CA ASP A 199 14.92 9.05 19.64
C ASP A 199 15.18 9.74 21.02
N ASP A 200 16.01 10.78 21.01
CA ASP A 200 16.27 11.66 22.15
C ASP A 200 15.31 12.86 22.12
N SER A 201 14.01 12.56 22.06
CA SER A 201 12.98 13.57 22.29
C SER A 201 11.76 12.95 22.99
N VAL A 202 11.92 12.74 24.30
CA VAL A 202 10.80 12.68 25.26
C VAL A 202 10.85 13.90 26.13
#